data_4bcbd2324d0c01358b9765377e857291
#
_entry.id   4bcbd2324d0c01358b9765377e857291
#
_cell.length_a   1.000
_cell.length_b   1.000
_cell.length_c   1.000
_cell.angle_alpha   90.00
_cell.angle_beta   90.00
_cell.angle_gamma   90.00
#
_symmetry.space_group_name_H-M   'P 1'
#
loop_
_entity.id
_entity.type
_entity.pdbx_description
1 polymer ?
#
loop_
_entity_poly.entity_id
_entity_poly.type
_entity_poly.pdbx_seq_one_letter_code
_entity_poly.pdbx_strand_id
1 'polypeptide(L)'
;MCLHKIFYTTEEILDFHNVELAYFDNDLWPRPGIYVDEIKVVFVNKALSDESKKKVIFHELGHIDHDSNQYGRRHEEFELEANRFMIRCLLEDEFDEVEDKHEFNYLSFMKRHNLKTTTDEVMVIDEYYNLLDAV
;
A
#
# COMPACT_ATOMS: atom_id res chain seq x y z
N MET A 1 5.27 6.90 -5.73
CA MET A 1 5.12 7.66 -4.51
C MET A 1 3.74 8.27 -4.38
N CYS A 2 3.17 8.19 -3.22
CA CYS A 2 1.88 8.84 -2.97
C CYS A 2 2.07 10.35 -2.95
N LEU A 3 1.22 11.05 -3.70
CA LEU A 3 1.23 12.51 -3.73
C LEU A 3 0.19 13.07 -2.78
N HIS A 4 0.15 12.57 -1.61
CA HIS A 4 -0.79 12.91 -0.55
C HIS A 4 -1.81 13.99 -0.93
N LYS A 5 -3.00 13.89 -0.41
CA LYS A 5 -4.08 14.88 -0.57
C LYS A 5 -4.61 15.07 -1.99
N ILE A 6 -3.93 14.55 -3.01
CA ILE A 6 -4.42 14.61 -4.38
C ILE A 6 -5.33 13.41 -4.67
N PHE A 7 -5.03 12.29 -4.03
CA PHE A 7 -5.76 11.04 -4.29
C PHE A 7 -6.61 10.68 -3.09
N TYR A 8 -7.89 10.44 -3.35
CA TYR A 8 -8.85 10.10 -2.30
C TYR A 8 -9.35 8.67 -2.38
N THR A 9 -9.12 8.00 -3.51
CA THR A 9 -9.55 6.62 -3.71
C THR A 9 -8.44 5.80 -4.33
N THR A 10 -8.55 4.47 -4.19
CA THR A 10 -7.60 3.57 -4.83
C THR A 10 -7.67 3.70 -6.35
N GLU A 11 -8.86 3.93 -6.89
CA GLU A 11 -9.06 4.11 -8.32
C GLU A 11 -8.28 5.31 -8.84
N GLU A 12 -8.29 6.41 -8.11
CA GLU A 12 -7.55 7.60 -8.51
C GLU A 12 -6.05 7.37 -8.53
N ILE A 13 -5.53 6.64 -7.54
CA ILE A 13 -4.11 6.31 -7.49
C ILE A 13 -3.73 5.39 -8.65
N LEU A 14 -4.56 4.40 -8.93
CA LEU A 14 -4.34 3.48 -10.05
C LEU A 14 -4.31 4.24 -11.38
N ASP A 15 -5.28 5.14 -11.59
CA ASP A 15 -5.36 5.95 -12.80
C ASP A 15 -4.11 6.83 -12.97
N PHE A 16 -3.64 7.43 -11.88
CA PHE A 16 -2.44 8.26 -11.92
C PHE A 16 -1.23 7.47 -12.43
N HIS A 17 -1.12 6.21 -12.02
CA HIS A 17 0.00 5.36 -12.43
C HIS A 17 -0.27 4.60 -13.74
N ASN A 18 -1.42 4.83 -14.37
CA ASN A 18 -1.84 4.12 -15.58
C ASN A 18 -1.89 2.61 -15.38
N VAL A 19 -2.42 2.19 -14.25
CA VAL A 19 -2.54 0.79 -13.87
C VAL A 19 -4.00 0.41 -13.80
N GLU A 20 -4.36 -0.73 -14.38
CA GLU A 20 -5.71 -1.26 -14.29
C GLU A 20 -5.82 -2.22 -13.13
N LEU A 21 -7.05 -2.38 -12.63
CA LEU A 21 -7.37 -3.27 -11.53
C LEU A 21 -8.23 -4.41 -12.05
N ALA A 22 -7.86 -5.64 -11.73
CA ALA A 22 -8.66 -6.82 -12.08
C ALA A 22 -8.79 -7.71 -10.85
N TYR A 23 -9.87 -8.48 -10.78
CA TYR A 23 -10.11 -9.38 -9.68
C TYR A 23 -10.10 -10.82 -10.17
N PHE A 24 -9.67 -11.73 -9.29
CA PHE A 24 -9.71 -13.16 -9.61
C PHE A 24 -10.32 -13.94 -8.45
N ASP A 25 -10.80 -15.14 -8.76
CA ASP A 25 -11.38 -16.03 -7.76
C ASP A 25 -10.29 -16.71 -6.94
N ASN A 26 -10.54 -16.84 -5.63
CA ASN A 26 -9.64 -17.53 -4.72
C ASN A 26 -9.37 -18.96 -5.17
N ASP A 27 -10.35 -19.61 -5.81
CA ASP A 27 -10.21 -20.99 -6.28
C ASP A 27 -9.16 -21.12 -7.39
N LEU A 28 -8.97 -20.05 -8.17
CA LEU A 28 -7.98 -20.06 -9.25
C LEU A 28 -6.56 -19.91 -8.70
N TRP A 29 -6.41 -19.12 -7.65
CA TRP A 29 -5.10 -18.84 -7.10
C TRP A 29 -5.29 -18.30 -5.66
N PRO A 30 -4.94 -19.09 -4.63
CA PRO A 30 -5.21 -18.67 -3.24
C PRO A 30 -4.14 -17.71 -2.70
N ARG A 31 -3.90 -16.62 -3.40
CA ARG A 31 -2.93 -15.58 -3.02
C ARG A 31 -3.64 -14.23 -2.98
N PRO A 32 -3.08 -13.27 -2.22
CA PRO A 32 -3.74 -11.96 -2.12
C PRO A 32 -3.80 -11.21 -3.45
N GLY A 33 -2.72 -11.19 -4.20
CA GLY A 33 -2.70 -10.49 -5.47
C GLY A 33 -1.31 -10.38 -6.06
N ILE A 34 -1.21 -9.75 -7.21
CA ILE A 34 0.07 -9.53 -7.88
C ILE A 34 -0.05 -8.39 -8.88
N TYR A 35 1.02 -7.61 -9.05
CA TYR A 35 1.15 -6.63 -10.12
C TYR A 35 1.92 -7.27 -11.28
N VAL A 36 1.36 -7.16 -12.48
CA VAL A 36 2.00 -7.67 -13.70
C VAL A 36 2.38 -6.47 -14.56
N ASP A 37 3.67 -6.16 -14.57
CA ASP A 37 4.20 -4.96 -15.21
C ASP A 37 4.00 -4.95 -16.73
N GLU A 38 4.12 -6.09 -17.36
CA GLU A 38 4.01 -6.20 -18.83
C GLU A 38 2.68 -5.68 -19.35
N ILE A 39 1.62 -5.86 -18.58
CA ILE A 39 0.27 -5.43 -18.99
C ILE A 39 -0.29 -4.31 -18.11
N LYS A 40 0.50 -3.85 -17.12
CA LYS A 40 0.12 -2.77 -16.21
C LYS A 40 -1.20 -3.06 -15.50
N VAL A 41 -1.32 -4.25 -14.92
CA VAL A 41 -2.51 -4.65 -14.18
C VAL A 41 -2.15 -5.16 -12.80
N VAL A 42 -2.89 -4.69 -11.79
CA VAL A 42 -2.87 -5.27 -10.45
C VAL A 42 -4.02 -6.26 -10.37
N PHE A 43 -3.71 -7.51 -10.11
CA PHE A 43 -4.72 -8.54 -9.86
C PHE A 43 -4.92 -8.71 -8.37
N VAL A 44 -6.17 -8.71 -7.94
CA VAL A 44 -6.51 -8.80 -6.52
C VAL A 44 -7.52 -9.92 -6.31
N ASN A 45 -7.29 -10.72 -5.28
CA ASN A 45 -8.19 -11.81 -4.91
C ASN A 45 -9.50 -11.21 -4.39
N LYS A 46 -10.60 -11.49 -5.07
CA LYS A 46 -11.88 -10.89 -4.71
C LYS A 46 -12.48 -11.43 -3.41
N ALA A 47 -11.93 -12.51 -2.87
CA ALA A 47 -12.39 -13.06 -1.60
C ALA A 47 -11.91 -12.23 -0.39
N LEU A 48 -10.95 -11.33 -0.59
CA LEU A 48 -10.44 -10.49 0.49
C LEU A 48 -11.50 -9.46 0.93
N SER A 49 -11.39 -9.01 2.18
CA SER A 49 -12.18 -7.87 2.65
C SER A 49 -11.75 -6.61 1.91
N ASP A 50 -12.60 -5.57 1.94
CA ASP A 50 -12.28 -4.30 1.29
C ASP A 50 -10.99 -3.70 1.85
N GLU A 51 -10.79 -3.79 3.16
CA GLU A 51 -9.55 -3.32 3.80
C GLU A 51 -8.33 -4.07 3.28
N SER A 52 -8.43 -5.39 3.19
CA SER A 52 -7.32 -6.21 2.69
C SER A 52 -7.06 -5.96 1.21
N LYS A 53 -8.10 -5.75 0.42
CA LYS A 53 -7.94 -5.42 -1.00
C LYS A 53 -7.17 -4.12 -1.17
N LYS A 54 -7.52 -3.08 -0.42
CA LYS A 54 -6.84 -1.79 -0.46
C LYS A 54 -5.37 -1.95 -0.11
N LYS A 55 -5.08 -2.72 0.94
CA LYS A 55 -3.72 -2.97 1.38
C LYS A 55 -2.89 -3.66 0.29
N VAL A 56 -3.47 -4.66 -0.37
CA VAL A 56 -2.80 -5.37 -1.47
C VAL A 56 -2.54 -4.42 -2.63
N ILE A 57 -3.53 -3.62 -3.01
CA ILE A 57 -3.38 -2.69 -4.12
C ILE A 57 -2.21 -1.74 -3.86
N PHE A 58 -2.15 -1.14 -2.68
CA PHE A 58 -1.06 -0.22 -2.35
C PHE A 58 0.30 -0.92 -2.32
N HIS A 59 0.36 -2.15 -1.79
CA HIS A 59 1.62 -2.90 -1.75
C HIS A 59 2.11 -3.19 -3.17
N GLU A 60 1.22 -3.66 -4.04
CA GLU A 60 1.59 -4.00 -5.41
C GLU A 60 1.97 -2.75 -6.21
N LEU A 61 1.30 -1.63 -5.98
CA LEU A 61 1.69 -0.36 -6.58
C LEU A 61 3.11 0.05 -6.16
N GLY A 62 3.52 -0.34 -4.96
CA GLY A 62 4.87 -0.07 -4.47
C GLY A 62 5.96 -0.80 -5.26
N HIS A 63 5.58 -1.78 -6.08
CA HIS A 63 6.53 -2.51 -6.92
C HIS A 63 6.68 -1.92 -8.33
N ILE A 64 5.92 -0.89 -8.69
CA ILE A 64 5.88 -0.38 -10.07
C ILE A 64 7.26 -0.06 -10.63
N ASP A 65 8.11 0.56 -9.83
CA ASP A 65 9.43 1.00 -10.29
C ASP A 65 10.51 -0.06 -10.09
N HIS A 66 10.15 -1.24 -9.62
CA HIS A 66 11.12 -2.30 -9.38
C HIS A 66 11.43 -3.07 -10.66
N ASP A 67 12.73 -3.23 -10.96
CA ASP A 67 13.19 -3.99 -12.11
C ASP A 67 13.01 -5.48 -11.83
N SER A 68 12.15 -6.15 -12.59
CA SER A 68 11.86 -7.57 -12.41
C SER A 68 13.12 -8.43 -12.60
N ASN A 69 14.08 -7.97 -13.39
CA ASN A 69 15.33 -8.70 -13.58
C ASN A 69 16.21 -8.72 -12.33
N GLN A 70 15.99 -7.79 -11.40
CA GLN A 70 16.74 -7.70 -10.15
C GLN A 70 15.97 -8.23 -8.96
N TYR A 71 14.71 -8.62 -9.13
CA TYR A 71 13.85 -9.01 -8.03
C TYR A 71 14.43 -10.14 -7.19
N GLY A 72 15.01 -11.17 -7.83
CA GLY A 72 15.60 -12.29 -7.11
C GLY A 72 16.72 -11.90 -6.16
N ARG A 73 17.58 -10.95 -6.57
CA ARG A 73 18.71 -10.50 -5.76
C ARG A 73 18.31 -9.44 -4.71
N ARG A 74 17.34 -8.60 -5.04
CA ARG A 74 16.95 -7.47 -4.20
C ARG A 74 15.56 -7.67 -3.60
N HIS A 75 15.15 -8.92 -3.45
CA HIS A 75 13.80 -9.26 -2.99
C HIS A 75 13.43 -8.57 -1.68
N GLU A 76 14.28 -8.69 -0.66
CA GLU A 76 13.97 -8.09 0.63
C GLU A 76 13.88 -6.57 0.56
N GLU A 77 14.80 -5.95 -0.18
CA GLU A 77 14.81 -4.51 -0.37
C GLU A 77 13.53 -4.04 -1.06
N PHE A 78 13.14 -4.72 -2.13
CA PHE A 78 11.94 -4.36 -2.88
C PHE A 78 10.68 -4.55 -2.03
N GLU A 79 10.62 -5.63 -1.23
CA GLU A 79 9.48 -5.86 -0.36
C GLU A 79 9.39 -4.80 0.74
N LEU A 80 10.51 -4.37 1.31
CA LEU A 80 10.50 -3.30 2.29
C LEU A 80 10.04 -1.98 1.67
N GLU A 81 10.50 -1.67 0.47
CA GLU A 81 10.08 -0.46 -0.24
C GLU A 81 8.58 -0.48 -0.55
N ALA A 82 8.08 -1.63 -1.01
CA ALA A 82 6.66 -1.79 -1.29
C ALA A 82 5.80 -1.66 -0.04
N ASN A 83 6.26 -2.23 1.07
CA ASN A 83 5.57 -2.13 2.35
C ASN A 83 5.56 -0.69 2.86
N ARG A 84 6.66 0.03 2.72
CA ARG A 84 6.72 1.43 3.15
C ARG A 84 5.76 2.29 2.31
N PHE A 85 5.72 2.07 1.02
CA PHE A 85 4.80 2.77 0.13
C PHE A 85 3.35 2.49 0.54
N MET A 86 3.03 1.22 0.78
CA MET A 86 1.70 0.81 1.22
C MET A 86 1.31 1.50 2.52
N ILE A 87 2.20 1.49 3.50
CA ILE A 87 1.95 2.11 4.80
C ILE A 87 1.71 3.61 4.62
N ARG A 88 2.51 4.27 3.79
CA ARG A 88 2.33 5.68 3.53
C ARG A 88 0.96 5.98 2.92
N CYS A 89 0.57 5.20 1.93
CA CYS A 89 -0.73 5.39 1.29
C CYS A 89 -1.89 5.17 2.26
N LEU A 90 -1.79 4.14 3.09
CA LEU A 90 -2.82 3.87 4.10
C LEU A 90 -2.91 4.99 5.13
N LEU A 91 -1.75 5.52 5.56
CA LEU A 91 -1.71 6.63 6.50
C LEU A 91 -2.32 7.88 5.89
N GLU A 92 -1.97 8.21 4.66
CA GLU A 92 -2.52 9.39 3.99
C GLU A 92 -4.04 9.30 3.86
N ASP A 93 -4.53 8.11 3.54
CA ASP A 93 -5.96 7.87 3.41
C ASP A 93 -6.71 8.15 4.72
N GLU A 94 -6.17 7.68 5.85
CA GLU A 94 -6.80 7.90 7.15
C GLU A 94 -6.51 9.26 7.75
N PHE A 95 -5.36 9.82 7.43
CA PHE A 95 -4.93 11.10 7.98
C PHE A 95 -5.88 12.23 7.61
N ASP A 96 -6.42 12.19 6.39
CA ASP A 96 -7.34 13.22 5.91
C ASP A 96 -8.62 13.30 6.73
N GLU A 97 -9.02 12.22 7.36
CA GLU A 97 -10.26 12.15 8.14
C GLU A 97 -10.09 12.58 9.59
N VAL A 98 -8.85 12.77 10.04
CA VAL A 98 -8.55 13.13 11.42
C VAL A 98 -8.40 14.65 11.54
N GLU A 99 -9.17 15.28 12.44
CA GLU A 99 -9.12 16.73 12.64
C GLU A 99 -7.79 17.17 13.25
N ASP A 100 -7.40 16.54 14.34
CA ASP A 100 -6.12 16.84 14.98
C ASP A 100 -5.12 15.73 14.64
N LYS A 101 -4.18 16.04 13.74
CA LYS A 101 -3.21 15.05 13.26
C LYS A 101 -2.27 14.54 14.36
N HIS A 102 -2.07 15.34 15.41
CA HIS A 102 -1.24 14.94 16.54
C HIS A 102 -1.93 13.91 17.44
N GLU A 103 -3.25 13.82 17.35
CA GLU A 103 -4.01 12.84 18.11
C GLU A 103 -4.22 11.52 17.36
N PHE A 104 -3.65 11.41 16.17
CA PHE A 104 -3.75 10.18 15.40
C PHE A 104 -3.07 9.03 16.16
N ASN A 105 -3.79 7.94 16.36
CA ASN A 105 -3.27 6.79 17.11
C ASN A 105 -2.69 5.76 16.15
N TYR A 106 -1.37 5.79 15.99
CA TYR A 106 -0.72 4.90 15.04
C TYR A 106 -0.76 3.42 15.49
N LEU A 107 -0.89 3.16 16.79
CA LEU A 107 -1.03 1.78 17.26
C LEU A 107 -2.36 1.19 16.85
N SER A 108 -3.44 1.97 16.92
CA SER A 108 -4.75 1.54 16.41
C SER A 108 -4.71 1.31 14.91
N PHE A 109 -4.02 2.20 14.20
CA PHE A 109 -3.81 2.06 12.76
C PHE A 109 -3.13 0.72 12.43
N MET A 110 -2.04 0.41 13.12
CA MET A 110 -1.33 -0.85 12.91
C MET A 110 -2.23 -2.05 13.14
N LYS A 111 -3.04 -1.98 14.17
CA LYS A 111 -3.95 -3.07 14.50
C LYS A 111 -5.01 -3.26 13.42
N ARG A 112 -5.59 -2.17 12.92
CA ARG A 112 -6.60 -2.22 11.86
C ARG A 112 -6.06 -2.85 10.58
N HIS A 113 -4.81 -2.57 10.26
CA HIS A 113 -4.19 -3.03 9.03
C HIS A 113 -3.32 -4.27 9.21
N ASN A 114 -3.39 -4.88 10.39
CA ASN A 114 -2.67 -6.12 10.69
C ASN A 114 -1.16 -5.99 10.46
N LEU A 115 -0.60 -4.87 10.89
CA LEU A 115 0.83 -4.60 10.84
C LEU A 115 1.41 -4.94 12.20
N LYS A 116 2.19 -6.01 12.28
CA LYS A 116 2.57 -6.61 13.57
C LYS A 116 4.05 -6.64 13.86
N THR A 117 4.90 -6.45 12.85
CA THR A 117 6.34 -6.60 13.05
C THR A 117 6.97 -5.33 13.58
N THR A 118 8.15 -5.45 14.17
CA THR A 118 8.93 -4.30 14.59
C THR A 118 9.30 -3.43 13.39
N THR A 119 9.61 -4.06 12.25
CA THR A 119 9.91 -3.35 11.02
C THR A 119 8.70 -2.52 10.57
N ASP A 120 7.50 -3.10 10.62
CA ASP A 120 6.27 -2.37 10.31
C ASP A 120 6.11 -1.16 11.21
N GLU A 121 6.33 -1.33 12.51
CA GLU A 121 6.19 -0.26 13.48
C GLU A 121 7.14 0.90 13.18
N VAL A 122 8.40 0.59 12.90
CA VAL A 122 9.38 1.63 12.57
C VAL A 122 8.95 2.41 11.34
N MET A 123 8.47 1.70 10.31
CA MET A 123 8.02 2.36 9.08
C MET A 123 6.77 3.22 9.33
N VAL A 124 5.84 2.73 10.14
CA VAL A 124 4.64 3.51 10.47
C VAL A 124 5.01 4.80 11.21
N ILE A 125 5.89 4.70 12.19
CA ILE A 125 6.32 5.87 12.95
C ILE A 125 7.01 6.88 12.04
N ASP A 126 7.93 6.42 11.19
CA ASP A 126 8.64 7.28 10.26
C ASP A 126 7.69 8.01 9.32
N GLU A 127 6.76 7.27 8.71
CA GLU A 127 5.83 7.88 7.76
C GLU A 127 4.82 8.77 8.45
N TYR A 128 4.41 8.43 9.65
CA TYR A 128 3.52 9.29 10.44
C TYR A 128 4.16 10.66 10.70
N TYR A 129 5.42 10.68 11.14
CA TYR A 129 6.12 11.94 11.39
C TYR A 129 6.39 12.70 10.10
N ASN A 130 6.68 11.99 9.01
CA ASN A 130 6.83 12.66 7.72
C ASN A 130 5.55 13.39 7.30
N LEU A 131 4.40 12.77 7.55
CA LEU A 131 3.11 13.41 7.22
C LEU A 131 2.80 14.57 8.15
N LEU A 132 3.15 14.47 9.43
CA LEU A 132 2.99 15.60 10.36
C LEU A 132 3.80 16.79 9.93
N ASP A 133 5.03 16.57 9.49
CA ASP A 133 5.92 17.66 9.06
C ASP A 133 5.43 18.32 7.78
N ALA A 134 4.62 17.63 7.00
CA ALA A 134 4.11 18.13 5.73
C ALA A 134 2.83 18.96 5.86
N VAL A 135 2.18 18.96 7.04
CA VAL A 135 0.92 19.71 7.24
C VAL A 135 1.12 21.17 7.64
#